data_a47ca3014367682cac843f2b4b537731
#
_entry.id   a47ca3014367682cac843f2b4b537731
#
_cell.length_a   1.000
_cell.length_b   1.000
_cell.length_c   1.000
_cell.angle_alpha   90.00
_cell.angle_beta   90.00
_cell.angle_gamma   90.00
#
_symmetry.space_group_name_H-M   'P 1'
#
loop_
_entity.id
_entity.type
_entity.pdbx_description
1 polymer ?
#
loop_
_entity_poly.entity_id
_entity_poly.type
_entity_poly.pdbx_seq_one_letter_code
_entity_poly.pdbx_strand_id
1 'polypeptide(L)'
;MQYCSLHHWTLLLSPVTLWKFLKEMGIPDHLTYLLSNLYAGQEVTLRTGRGTTDWFQIGKGVCQGCILSPCVFNLYAEYIMRNAGLEEAQAGIKIAGRNINNLRYADDTTLMAESEQELKSLMMKVKEESEKVGLKLNIQKTKVLASGPITSWEIDGETVETVSDFILGGSKITADGDCCHEIKRRLLLGRKSYDQPR
;
A
#
# COMPACT_ATOMS: atom_id res chain seq x y z
N MET A 1 0.48 11.41 18.51
CA MET A 1 0.79 11.13 17.11
C MET A 1 0.50 9.65 16.86
N GLN A 2 -0.27 9.34 15.86
CA GLN A 2 -0.68 7.97 15.59
C GLN A 2 -0.41 7.63 14.12
N TYR A 3 0.05 6.41 13.87
CA TYR A 3 0.37 5.89 12.55
C TYR A 3 -0.33 4.56 12.35
N CYS A 4 -0.90 4.35 11.16
CA CYS A 4 -1.40 3.07 10.73
C CYS A 4 -0.66 2.68 9.46
N SER A 5 0.07 1.57 9.50
CA SER A 5 0.74 1.01 8.33
C SER A 5 -0.18 -0.01 7.68
N LEU A 6 -0.62 0.29 6.46
CA LEU A 6 -1.44 -0.59 5.65
C LEU A 6 -0.52 -1.37 4.71
N HIS A 7 -0.35 -2.66 4.98
CA HIS A 7 0.48 -3.53 4.15
C HIS A 7 -0.37 -4.44 3.27
N HIS A 8 0.05 -4.60 2.03
CA HIS A 8 -0.46 -5.55 1.06
C HIS A 8 -1.96 -5.43 0.73
N TRP A 9 -2.20 -4.76 -0.35
CA TRP A 9 -3.45 -4.82 -1.07
C TRP A 9 -3.52 -6.13 -1.87
N THR A 10 -4.53 -6.97 -1.62
CA THR A 10 -4.77 -8.12 -2.49
C THR A 10 -5.43 -7.63 -3.77
N LEU A 11 -4.68 -7.58 -4.85
CA LEU A 11 -5.11 -7.05 -6.13
C LEU A 11 -6.04 -8.07 -6.82
N LEU A 12 -7.34 -7.85 -6.72
CA LEU A 12 -8.37 -8.59 -7.47
C LEU A 12 -8.98 -7.73 -8.60
N LEU A 13 -8.16 -6.84 -9.17
CA LEU A 13 -8.58 -5.95 -10.25
C LEU A 13 -9.14 -6.73 -11.44
N SER A 14 -10.41 -6.47 -11.76
CA SER A 14 -10.92 -6.86 -13.07
C SER A 14 -10.38 -5.88 -14.13
N PRO A 15 -10.06 -6.34 -15.35
CA PRO A 15 -9.61 -5.46 -16.42
C PRO A 15 -10.59 -4.32 -16.71
N VAL A 16 -11.89 -4.59 -16.63
CA VAL A 16 -12.95 -3.58 -16.86
C VAL A 16 -12.85 -2.41 -15.87
N THR A 17 -12.63 -2.70 -14.59
CA THR A 17 -12.45 -1.67 -13.56
C THR A 17 -11.16 -0.88 -13.80
N LEU A 18 -10.09 -1.54 -14.23
CA LEU A 18 -8.82 -0.91 -14.55
C LEU A 18 -8.95 0.14 -15.67
N TRP A 19 -9.64 -0.19 -16.74
CA TRP A 19 -9.80 0.73 -17.87
C TRP A 19 -10.69 1.92 -17.53
N LYS A 20 -11.70 1.71 -16.71
CA LYS A 20 -12.58 2.79 -16.24
C LYS A 20 -11.79 3.82 -15.43
N PHE A 21 -11.02 3.39 -14.43
CA PHE A 21 -10.28 4.33 -13.59
C PHE A 21 -9.17 5.07 -14.35
N LEU A 22 -8.48 4.41 -15.31
CA LEU A 22 -7.48 5.10 -16.14
C LEU A 22 -8.08 6.27 -16.91
N LYS A 23 -9.29 6.10 -17.45
CA LYS A 23 -10.03 7.19 -18.10
C LYS A 23 -10.41 8.30 -17.12
N GLU A 24 -10.91 7.96 -15.93
CA GLU A 24 -11.25 8.92 -14.89
C GLU A 24 -10.02 9.69 -14.38
N MET A 25 -8.84 9.08 -14.40
CA MET A 25 -7.56 9.72 -14.10
C MET A 25 -7.02 10.58 -15.25
N GLY A 26 -7.73 10.69 -16.37
CA GLY A 26 -7.34 11.52 -17.50
C GLY A 26 -6.29 10.89 -18.41
N ILE A 27 -6.07 9.56 -18.32
CA ILE A 27 -5.18 8.86 -19.24
C ILE A 27 -5.81 8.84 -20.64
N PRO A 28 -5.11 9.28 -21.68
CA PRO A 28 -5.62 9.34 -23.04
C PRO A 28 -6.13 7.98 -23.56
N ASP A 29 -7.24 8.00 -24.30
CA ASP A 29 -7.90 6.77 -24.79
C ASP A 29 -6.97 5.85 -25.60
N HIS A 30 -6.07 6.40 -26.40
CA HIS A 30 -5.12 5.60 -27.18
C HIS A 30 -4.15 4.82 -26.30
N LEU A 31 -3.70 5.38 -25.16
CA LEU A 31 -2.84 4.67 -24.19
C LEU A 31 -3.65 3.61 -23.42
N THR A 32 -4.87 3.94 -23.02
CA THR A 32 -5.77 2.97 -22.40
C THR A 32 -6.06 1.80 -23.31
N TYR A 33 -6.26 2.05 -24.61
CA TYR A 33 -6.44 1.01 -25.64
C TYR A 33 -5.18 0.14 -25.81
N LEU A 34 -3.99 0.74 -25.88
CA LEU A 34 -2.75 -0.03 -25.96
C LEU A 34 -2.54 -0.92 -24.75
N LEU A 35 -2.80 -0.39 -23.54
CA LEU A 35 -2.74 -1.18 -22.31
C LEU A 35 -3.76 -2.32 -22.32
N SER A 36 -5.00 -2.05 -22.77
CA SER A 36 -6.03 -3.09 -22.83
C SER A 36 -5.64 -4.23 -23.75
N ASN A 37 -5.03 -3.93 -24.91
CA ASN A 37 -4.52 -4.95 -25.82
C ASN A 37 -3.34 -5.74 -25.23
N LEU A 38 -2.47 -5.08 -24.45
CA LEU A 38 -1.37 -5.75 -23.77
C LEU A 38 -1.86 -6.77 -22.73
N TYR A 39 -2.98 -6.47 -22.06
CA TYR A 39 -3.57 -7.34 -21.03
C TYR A 39 -4.63 -8.31 -21.59
N ALA A 40 -5.06 -8.13 -22.84
CA ALA A 40 -6.04 -9.01 -23.47
C ALA A 40 -5.44 -10.38 -23.81
N GLY A 41 -6.15 -11.44 -23.45
CA GLY A 41 -5.77 -12.80 -23.82
C GLY A 41 -4.45 -13.30 -23.21
N GLN A 42 -4.00 -12.71 -22.10
CA GLN A 42 -2.80 -13.21 -21.41
C GLN A 42 -3.06 -14.59 -20.83
N GLU A 43 -2.18 -15.51 -21.19
CA GLU A 43 -2.18 -16.88 -20.69
C GLU A 43 -0.90 -17.14 -19.88
N VAL A 44 -1.00 -18.00 -18.90
CA VAL A 44 0.13 -18.40 -18.05
C VAL A 44 0.11 -19.90 -17.82
N THR A 45 1.29 -20.45 -17.65
CA THR A 45 1.51 -21.83 -17.19
C THR A 45 2.39 -21.81 -15.96
N LEU A 46 2.14 -22.70 -15.03
CA LEU A 46 2.94 -22.84 -13.80
C LEU A 46 3.87 -24.03 -13.90
N ARG A 47 5.15 -23.81 -13.61
CA ARG A 47 6.13 -24.87 -13.49
C ARG A 47 6.16 -25.35 -12.05
N THR A 48 5.78 -26.59 -11.81
CA THR A 48 5.81 -27.25 -10.52
C THR A 48 6.91 -28.30 -10.48
N GLY A 49 7.25 -28.80 -9.29
CA GLY A 49 8.20 -29.94 -9.17
C GLY A 49 7.73 -31.25 -9.85
N ARG A 50 6.46 -31.33 -10.28
CA ARG A 50 5.84 -32.48 -10.96
C ARG A 50 5.61 -32.27 -12.45
N GLY A 51 5.97 -31.12 -13.00
CA GLY A 51 5.76 -30.77 -14.40
C GLY A 51 5.19 -29.38 -14.60
N THR A 52 4.71 -29.09 -15.79
CA THR A 52 4.08 -27.81 -16.18
C THR A 52 2.59 -28.01 -16.30
N THR A 53 1.80 -27.06 -15.83
CA THR A 53 0.32 -27.08 -15.99
C THR A 53 -0.05 -26.78 -17.45
N ASP A 54 -1.29 -27.04 -17.81
CA ASP A 54 -1.87 -26.48 -19.04
C ASP A 54 -1.94 -24.96 -18.97
N TRP A 55 -2.02 -24.34 -20.14
CA TRP A 55 -2.18 -22.89 -20.26
C TRP A 55 -3.56 -22.47 -19.77
N PHE A 56 -3.62 -21.42 -18.93
CA PHE A 56 -4.88 -20.84 -18.46
C PHE A 56 -4.83 -19.33 -18.55
N GLN A 57 -6.00 -18.72 -18.79
CA GLN A 57 -6.12 -17.28 -18.95
C GLN A 57 -6.03 -16.54 -17.62
N ILE A 58 -5.32 -15.41 -17.60
CA ILE A 58 -5.28 -14.51 -16.47
C ILE A 58 -6.48 -13.58 -16.57
N GLY A 59 -7.47 -13.78 -15.69
CA GLY A 59 -8.69 -12.97 -15.69
C GLY A 59 -8.65 -11.73 -14.81
N LYS A 60 -7.66 -11.60 -13.92
CA LYS A 60 -7.59 -10.53 -12.92
C LYS A 60 -6.14 -10.21 -12.53
N GLY A 61 -5.90 -8.97 -12.11
CA GLY A 61 -4.62 -8.50 -11.60
C GLY A 61 -3.72 -7.86 -12.66
N VAL A 62 -2.50 -7.52 -12.25
CA VAL A 62 -1.43 -7.04 -13.12
C VAL A 62 -0.29 -8.04 -13.13
N CYS A 63 0.40 -8.14 -14.27
CA CYS A 63 1.46 -9.11 -14.47
C CYS A 63 2.65 -8.81 -13.56
N GLN A 64 3.01 -9.72 -12.67
CA GLN A 64 4.19 -9.58 -11.82
C GLN A 64 5.46 -9.64 -12.68
N GLY A 65 6.37 -8.66 -12.50
CA GLY A 65 7.58 -8.54 -13.32
C GLY A 65 7.42 -7.73 -14.61
N CYS A 66 6.20 -7.31 -14.97
CA CYS A 66 6.00 -6.37 -16.08
C CYS A 66 6.44 -4.96 -15.68
N ILE A 67 7.18 -4.28 -16.55
CA ILE A 67 7.69 -2.92 -16.31
C ILE A 67 6.59 -1.88 -16.10
N LEU A 68 5.38 -2.11 -16.65
CA LEU A 68 4.23 -1.22 -16.52
C LEU A 68 3.41 -1.45 -15.24
N SER A 69 3.50 -2.63 -14.63
CA SER A 69 2.68 -2.98 -13.47
C SER A 69 2.86 -2.03 -12.27
N PRO A 70 4.08 -1.59 -11.91
CA PRO A 70 4.26 -0.60 -10.84
C PRO A 70 3.60 0.75 -11.17
N CYS A 71 3.67 1.21 -12.41
CA CYS A 71 3.04 2.46 -12.83
C CYS A 71 1.51 2.38 -12.75
N VAL A 72 0.93 1.30 -13.23
CA VAL A 72 -0.51 1.04 -13.17
C VAL A 72 -0.98 0.94 -11.72
N PHE A 73 -0.23 0.26 -10.88
CA PHE A 73 -0.54 0.16 -9.44
C PHE A 73 -0.48 1.53 -8.76
N ASN A 74 0.55 2.35 -9.02
CA ASN A 74 0.67 3.68 -8.43
C ASN A 74 -0.47 4.61 -8.84
N LEU A 75 -0.88 4.59 -10.12
CA LEU A 75 -2.05 5.34 -10.59
C LEU A 75 -3.33 4.91 -9.87
N TYR A 76 -3.46 3.61 -9.65
CA TYR A 76 -4.61 3.05 -8.97
C TYR A 76 -4.65 3.43 -7.47
N ALA A 77 -3.53 3.34 -6.78
CA ALA A 77 -3.41 3.81 -5.41
C ALA A 77 -3.73 5.31 -5.30
N GLU A 78 -3.25 6.12 -6.27
CA GLU A 78 -3.55 7.54 -6.34
C GLU A 78 -5.05 7.81 -6.52
N TYR A 79 -5.71 7.07 -7.40
CA TYR A 79 -7.16 7.16 -7.61
C TYR A 79 -7.94 6.92 -6.31
N ILE A 80 -7.60 5.87 -5.56
CA ILE A 80 -8.24 5.57 -4.27
C ILE A 80 -8.05 6.72 -3.29
N MET A 81 -6.82 7.23 -3.15
CA MET A 81 -6.51 8.28 -2.18
C MET A 81 -7.20 9.61 -2.51
N ARG A 82 -7.32 9.95 -3.80
CA ARG A 82 -8.10 11.13 -4.24
C ARG A 82 -9.58 10.98 -3.90
N ASN A 83 -10.17 9.83 -4.22
CA ASN A 83 -11.59 9.58 -3.94
C ASN A 83 -11.88 9.48 -2.43
N ALA A 84 -10.93 9.02 -1.63
CA ALA A 84 -11.01 9.06 -0.18
C ALA A 84 -10.91 10.49 0.41
N GLY A 85 -10.63 11.51 -0.43
CA GLY A 85 -10.54 12.91 -0.02
C GLY A 85 -9.39 13.19 0.95
N LEU A 86 -8.31 12.43 0.87
CA LEU A 86 -7.17 12.61 1.78
C LEU A 86 -6.44 13.92 1.56
N GLU A 87 -6.42 14.44 0.33
CA GLU A 87 -5.79 15.73 0.00
C GLU A 87 -6.51 16.92 0.66
N GLU A 88 -7.83 16.82 0.82
CA GLU A 88 -8.69 17.85 1.43
C GLU A 88 -8.86 17.63 2.96
N ALA A 89 -8.43 16.49 3.48
CA ALA A 89 -8.60 16.16 4.88
C ALA A 89 -7.71 17.09 5.76
N GLN A 90 -8.34 17.71 6.76
CA GLN A 90 -7.60 18.48 7.76
C GLN A 90 -6.86 17.57 8.74
N ALA A 91 -7.25 16.29 8.82
CA ALA A 91 -6.58 15.27 9.60
C ALA A 91 -5.14 15.04 9.09
N GLY A 92 -4.22 14.74 10.00
CA GLY A 92 -2.82 14.52 9.67
C GLY A 92 -1.90 15.10 10.73
N ILE A 93 -0.61 15.07 10.46
CA ILE A 93 0.42 15.65 11.31
C ILE A 93 1.08 16.84 10.59
N LYS A 94 1.42 17.88 11.34
CA LYS A 94 2.09 19.06 10.77
C LYS A 94 3.61 18.88 10.80
N ILE A 95 4.23 18.80 9.62
CA ILE A 95 5.68 18.73 9.47
C ILE A 95 6.12 19.92 8.61
N ALA A 96 6.99 20.78 9.17
CA ALA A 96 7.48 21.99 8.50
C ALA A 96 6.36 22.87 7.89
N GLY A 97 5.25 23.01 8.61
CA GLY A 97 4.09 23.82 8.19
C GLY A 97 3.17 23.15 7.17
N ARG A 98 3.48 21.94 6.71
CA ARG A 98 2.63 21.15 5.81
C ARG A 98 1.89 20.10 6.59
N ASN A 99 0.60 19.90 6.25
CA ASN A 99 -0.19 18.80 6.80
C ASN A 99 0.10 17.52 6.00
N ILE A 100 0.54 16.47 6.68
CA ILE A 100 0.85 15.17 6.10
C ILE A 100 -0.02 14.12 6.78
N ASN A 101 -0.90 13.50 6.04
CA ASN A 101 -1.82 12.46 6.53
C ASN A 101 -1.55 11.07 5.95
N ASN A 102 -0.73 10.97 4.91
CA ASN A 102 -0.31 9.70 4.36
C ASN A 102 1.12 9.73 3.80
N LEU A 103 1.79 8.59 3.84
CA LEU A 103 3.03 8.30 3.12
C LEU A 103 2.86 7.00 2.35
N ARG A 104 3.34 6.96 1.11
CA ARG A 104 3.20 5.81 0.23
C ARG A 104 4.54 5.38 -0.35
N TYR A 105 4.78 4.09 -0.35
CA TYR A 105 5.94 3.48 -0.97
C TYR A 105 5.53 2.12 -1.57
N ALA A 106 5.41 2.04 -2.89
CA ALA A 106 4.86 0.90 -3.61
C ALA A 106 3.47 0.51 -3.06
N ASP A 107 3.32 -0.71 -2.56
CA ASP A 107 2.10 -1.23 -1.94
C ASP A 107 1.97 -0.88 -0.44
N ASP A 108 3.00 -0.31 0.16
CA ASP A 108 2.97 0.12 1.55
C ASP A 108 2.39 1.53 1.67
N THR A 109 1.34 1.67 2.45
CA THR A 109 0.72 2.95 2.76
C THR A 109 0.68 3.16 4.27
N THR A 110 1.15 4.31 4.72
CA THR A 110 1.05 4.71 6.13
C THR A 110 0.12 5.90 6.24
N LEU A 111 -0.94 5.78 7.03
CA LEU A 111 -1.81 6.90 7.41
C LEU A 111 -1.32 7.50 8.73
N MET A 112 -1.45 8.80 8.88
CA MET A 112 -0.98 9.57 10.04
C MET A 112 -2.05 10.53 10.50
N ALA A 113 -2.23 10.63 11.84
CA ALA A 113 -3.15 11.58 12.45
C ALA A 113 -2.67 11.98 13.85
N GLU A 114 -3.21 13.06 14.39
CA GLU A 114 -2.93 13.50 15.74
C GLU A 114 -3.77 12.74 16.77
N SER A 115 -4.96 12.24 16.38
CA SER A 115 -5.87 11.49 17.25
C SER A 115 -6.30 10.14 16.67
N GLU A 116 -6.76 9.26 17.56
CA GLU A 116 -7.29 7.94 17.18
C GLU A 116 -8.52 8.05 16.29
N GLN A 117 -9.43 8.98 16.60
CA GLN A 117 -10.67 9.20 15.87
C GLN A 117 -10.39 9.66 14.44
N GLU A 118 -9.42 10.57 14.26
CA GLU A 118 -9.00 11.02 12.94
C GLU A 118 -8.37 9.89 12.14
N LEU A 119 -7.49 9.10 12.77
CA LEU A 119 -6.85 7.96 12.11
C LEU A 119 -7.89 6.91 11.67
N LYS A 120 -8.86 6.60 12.53
CA LYS A 120 -9.99 5.70 12.19
C LYS A 120 -10.80 6.25 11.01
N SER A 121 -11.12 7.56 11.03
CA SER A 121 -11.86 8.19 9.94
C SER A 121 -11.10 8.11 8.60
N LEU A 122 -9.80 8.43 8.58
CA LEU A 122 -8.96 8.31 7.37
C LEU A 122 -8.94 6.88 6.85
N MET A 123 -8.73 5.92 7.75
CA MET A 123 -8.64 4.51 7.39
C MET A 123 -9.96 3.96 6.84
N MET A 124 -11.11 4.32 7.43
CA MET A 124 -12.43 3.90 6.93
C MET A 124 -12.71 4.45 5.54
N LYS A 125 -12.37 5.72 5.27
CA LYS A 125 -12.50 6.31 3.93
C LYS A 125 -11.65 5.57 2.90
N VAL A 126 -10.38 5.29 3.22
CA VAL A 126 -9.49 4.54 2.31
C VAL A 126 -10.02 3.13 2.09
N LYS A 127 -10.51 2.46 3.14
CA LYS A 127 -11.11 1.13 3.05
C LYS A 127 -12.32 1.12 2.13
N GLU A 128 -13.28 2.03 2.33
CA GLU A 128 -14.49 2.13 1.51
C GLU A 128 -14.16 2.36 0.03
N GLU A 129 -13.27 3.30 -0.27
CA GLU A 129 -12.87 3.59 -1.65
C GLU A 129 -12.11 2.43 -2.30
N SER A 130 -11.26 1.74 -1.53
CA SER A 130 -10.55 0.56 -2.02
C SER A 130 -11.48 -0.62 -2.30
N GLU A 131 -12.49 -0.85 -1.47
CA GLU A 131 -13.49 -1.90 -1.68
C GLU A 131 -14.37 -1.67 -2.92
N LYS A 132 -14.74 -0.42 -3.22
CA LYS A 132 -15.48 -0.06 -4.44
C LYS A 132 -14.76 -0.47 -5.72
N VAL A 133 -13.45 -0.49 -5.68
CA VAL A 133 -12.58 -0.84 -6.82
C VAL A 133 -12.00 -2.26 -6.73
N GLY A 134 -12.45 -3.06 -5.76
CA GLY A 134 -12.08 -4.47 -5.64
C GLY A 134 -10.77 -4.75 -4.90
N LEU A 135 -10.24 -3.76 -4.17
CA LEU A 135 -9.13 -3.98 -3.23
C LEU A 135 -9.67 -4.20 -1.83
N LYS A 136 -9.14 -5.21 -1.15
CA LYS A 136 -9.44 -5.46 0.25
C LYS A 136 -8.23 -5.14 1.12
N LEU A 137 -8.49 -4.43 2.21
CA LEU A 137 -7.49 -4.18 3.24
C LEU A 137 -7.12 -5.51 3.91
N ASN A 138 -5.82 -5.78 4.03
CA ASN A 138 -5.35 -6.93 4.78
C ASN A 138 -5.17 -6.56 6.25
N ILE A 139 -6.19 -6.82 7.06
CA ILE A 139 -6.23 -6.46 8.48
C ILE A 139 -5.10 -7.14 9.27
N GLN A 140 -4.78 -8.39 8.96
CA GLN A 140 -3.71 -9.14 9.63
C GLN A 140 -2.31 -8.55 9.40
N LYS A 141 -2.11 -7.84 8.29
CA LYS A 141 -0.85 -7.15 7.97
C LYS A 141 -0.88 -5.67 8.34
N THR A 142 -2.05 -5.14 8.65
CA THR A 142 -2.22 -3.75 9.10
C THR A 142 -1.70 -3.61 10.52
N LYS A 143 -0.94 -2.56 10.78
CA LYS A 143 -0.35 -2.28 12.09
C LYS A 143 -0.64 -0.86 12.51
N VAL A 144 -0.91 -0.69 13.79
CA VAL A 144 -1.11 0.63 14.40
C VAL A 144 0.04 0.93 15.35
N LEU A 145 0.60 2.12 15.23
CA LEU A 145 1.63 2.64 16.12
C LEU A 145 1.18 3.97 16.68
N ALA A 146 1.26 4.12 18.00
CA ALA A 146 0.95 5.37 18.68
C ALA A 146 2.01 5.74 19.71
N SER A 147 2.19 7.04 19.92
CA SER A 147 3.06 7.58 20.96
C SER A 147 2.42 7.63 22.35
N GLY A 148 1.22 7.07 22.53
CA GLY A 148 0.48 6.98 23.80
C GLY A 148 -0.19 5.62 23.98
N PRO A 149 -0.78 5.35 25.13
CA PRO A 149 -1.45 4.08 25.38
C PRO A 149 -2.66 3.92 24.46
N ILE A 150 -2.68 2.83 23.68
CA ILE A 150 -3.84 2.36 22.94
C ILE A 150 -4.34 1.09 23.59
N THR A 151 -5.63 1.01 23.87
CA THR A 151 -6.23 -0.15 24.53
C THR A 151 -6.54 -1.28 23.58
N SER A 152 -7.13 -0.99 22.45
CA SER A 152 -7.39 -1.96 21.35
C SER A 152 -7.83 -1.23 20.09
N TRP A 153 -7.46 -1.76 18.93
CA TRP A 153 -7.91 -1.27 17.65
C TRP A 153 -8.66 -2.38 16.91
N GLU A 154 -9.86 -2.05 16.46
CA GLU A 154 -10.71 -2.99 15.72
C GLU A 154 -11.20 -2.35 14.43
N ILE A 155 -11.20 -3.15 13.36
CA ILE A 155 -11.76 -2.85 12.06
C ILE A 155 -12.71 -3.99 11.71
N ASP A 156 -13.99 -3.69 11.50
CA ASP A 156 -15.02 -4.69 11.17
C ASP A 156 -15.10 -5.87 12.16
N GLY A 157 -14.80 -5.64 13.44
CA GLY A 157 -14.76 -6.68 14.46
C GLY A 157 -13.48 -7.53 14.48
N GLU A 158 -12.51 -7.24 13.61
CA GLU A 158 -11.18 -7.85 13.67
C GLU A 158 -10.19 -6.94 14.38
N THR A 159 -9.41 -7.51 15.30
CA THR A 159 -8.40 -6.77 16.06
C THR A 159 -7.17 -6.48 15.20
N VAL A 160 -6.74 -5.21 15.17
CA VAL A 160 -5.51 -4.78 14.50
C VAL A 160 -4.34 -4.81 15.47
N GLU A 161 -3.21 -5.33 15.01
CA GLU A 161 -1.98 -5.40 15.81
C GLU A 161 -1.46 -4.00 16.16
N THR A 162 -1.26 -3.74 17.46
CA THR A 162 -0.60 -2.52 17.94
C THR A 162 0.87 -2.82 18.15
N VAL A 163 1.75 -2.00 17.56
CA VAL A 163 3.20 -2.21 17.59
C VAL A 163 3.94 -1.00 18.15
N SER A 164 5.13 -1.23 18.71
CA SER A 164 6.05 -0.18 19.16
C SER A 164 6.93 0.38 18.05
N ASP A 165 7.07 -0.36 16.96
CA ASP A 165 7.84 0.04 15.79
C ASP A 165 7.39 -0.71 14.52
N PHE A 166 7.65 -0.14 13.35
CA PHE A 166 7.48 -0.80 12.05
C PHE A 166 8.49 -0.29 11.03
N ILE A 167 8.60 -0.98 9.90
CA ILE A 167 9.49 -0.60 8.80
C ILE A 167 8.66 -0.05 7.64
N LEU A 168 8.94 1.20 7.21
CA LEU A 168 8.37 1.82 6.04
C LEU A 168 9.48 2.21 5.07
N GLY A 169 9.39 1.76 3.82
CA GLY A 169 10.40 2.08 2.80
C GLY A 169 11.84 1.69 3.21
N GLY A 170 11.98 0.64 4.02
CA GLY A 170 13.25 0.19 4.55
C GLY A 170 13.76 0.95 5.78
N SER A 171 13.03 1.96 6.30
CA SER A 171 13.39 2.71 7.51
C SER A 171 12.56 2.28 8.71
N LYS A 172 13.20 2.07 9.87
CA LYS A 172 12.54 1.73 11.11
C LYS A 172 11.96 3.00 11.76
N ILE A 173 10.65 3.00 11.99
CA ILE A 173 9.92 4.06 12.68
C ILE A 173 9.50 3.53 14.04
N THR A 174 9.73 4.29 15.09
CA THR A 174 9.45 3.93 16.49
C THR A 174 8.42 4.88 17.12
N ALA A 175 7.65 4.39 18.07
CA ALA A 175 6.60 5.15 18.73
C ALA A 175 7.12 6.34 19.55
N ASP A 176 8.35 6.25 20.05
CA ASP A 176 9.04 7.32 20.78
C ASP A 176 9.68 8.38 19.86
N GLY A 177 9.72 8.11 18.54
CA GLY A 177 10.36 8.99 17.54
C GLY A 177 11.89 9.00 17.61
N ASP A 178 12.53 8.08 18.36
CA ASP A 178 13.98 8.03 18.47
C ASP A 178 14.61 7.37 17.22
N CYS A 179 15.35 8.18 16.47
CA CYS A 179 16.08 7.71 15.27
C CYS A 179 17.35 6.90 15.59
N CYS A 180 17.81 6.86 16.86
CA CYS A 180 19.03 6.13 17.24
C CYS A 180 18.95 4.65 16.92
N HIS A 181 17.78 4.04 17.04
CA HIS A 181 17.55 2.64 16.68
C HIS A 181 17.75 2.38 15.17
N GLU A 182 17.24 3.27 14.33
CA GLU A 182 17.43 3.17 12.87
C GLU A 182 18.87 3.41 12.48
N ILE A 183 19.54 4.39 13.04
CA ILE A 183 20.97 4.68 12.78
C ILE A 183 21.83 3.46 13.12
N LYS A 184 21.66 2.87 14.31
CA LYS A 184 22.38 1.65 14.73
C LYS A 184 22.10 0.48 13.79
N ARG A 185 20.83 0.28 13.41
CA ARG A 185 20.42 -0.78 12.46
C ARG A 185 21.12 -0.60 11.11
N ARG A 186 21.14 0.61 10.56
CA ARG A 186 21.80 0.92 9.27
C ARG A 186 23.29 0.70 9.32
N LEU A 187 23.95 1.11 10.41
CA LEU A 187 25.38 0.86 10.61
C LEU A 187 25.71 -0.64 10.65
N LEU A 188 24.88 -1.44 11.32
CA LEU A 188 25.05 -2.89 11.37
C LEU A 188 24.83 -3.56 10.00
N LEU A 189 23.84 -3.13 9.24
CA LEU A 189 23.60 -3.63 7.89
C LEU A 189 24.74 -3.28 6.94
N GLY A 190 25.26 -2.05 7.01
CA GLY A 190 26.41 -1.62 6.23
C GLY A 190 27.68 -2.45 6.54
N ARG A 191 27.95 -2.73 7.82
CA ARG A 191 29.05 -3.62 8.22
C ARG A 191 28.89 -5.03 7.66
N LYS A 192 27.71 -5.65 7.82
CA LYS A 192 27.45 -7.00 7.29
C LYS A 192 27.64 -7.08 5.78
N SER A 193 27.25 -6.04 5.05
CA SER A 193 27.44 -5.99 3.60
C SER A 193 28.91 -5.82 3.19
N TYR A 194 29.71 -5.15 4.01
CA TYR A 194 31.14 -4.98 3.77
C TYR A 194 31.93 -6.23 4.08
N ASP A 195 31.57 -6.97 5.13
CA ASP A 195 32.25 -8.17 5.61
C ASP A 195 31.93 -9.47 4.81
N GLN A 196 30.99 -9.39 3.84
CA GLN A 196 30.68 -10.51 2.93
C GLN A 196 31.74 -10.55 1.81
N PRO A 197 32.54 -11.62 1.69
CA PRO A 197 33.47 -11.80 0.56
C PRO A 197 32.64 -11.87 -0.74
N ARG A 198 33.13 -11.18 -1.76
CA ARG A 198 32.58 -11.23 -3.13
C ARG A 198 32.91 -12.56 -3.78
#